data_717cf7d47eaaa9699076ad7376453fcb
#
_entry.id   717cf7d47eaaa9699076ad7376453fcb
#
_cell.length_a   1.000
_cell.length_b   1.000
_cell.length_c   1.000
_cell.angle_alpha   90.00
_cell.angle_beta   90.00
_cell.angle_gamma   90.00
#
_symmetry.space_group_name_H-M   'P 1'
#
loop_
_entity.id
_entity.type
_entity.pdbx_description
1 polymer ?
#
loop_
_entity_poly.entity_id
_entity_poly.type
_entity_poly.pdbx_seq_one_letter_code
_entity_poly.pdbx_strand_id
1 'polypeptide(L)'
;MIGYTDAGYLSDPYNGRSQTGFIFLYGGTAISWKSSKQTLVTTSTNHSEIVALYEASRECVWLRRMINHIQQSSGIGSIESPTIIYEDNSACITQMETGYIKSNITKHISPKLFYPHELQKNGEINILQTKSCDNLADLFTKSLPGPMFQNFVHGIGMR
;
A
#
# COMPACT_ATOMS: atom_id res chain seq x y z
N MET A 1 8.30 4.09 -10.46
CA MET A 1 7.05 3.45 -9.98
C MET A 1 6.65 4.08 -8.65
N ILE A 2 5.36 4.33 -8.45
CA ILE A 2 4.79 4.93 -7.23
C ILE A 2 3.59 4.07 -6.82
N GLY A 3 3.47 3.79 -5.51
CA GLY A 3 2.35 3.06 -4.94
C GLY A 3 1.54 3.92 -3.96
N TYR A 4 0.28 3.56 -3.76
CA TYR A 4 -0.60 4.09 -2.72
C TYR A 4 -1.27 2.91 -2.02
N THR A 5 -1.47 3.01 -0.72
CA THR A 5 -2.14 1.98 0.08
C THR A 5 -3.12 2.60 1.06
N ASP A 6 -4.21 1.90 1.34
CA ASP A 6 -5.26 2.29 2.29
C ASP A 6 -5.98 1.06 2.83
N ALA A 7 -6.56 1.16 4.01
CA ALA A 7 -7.44 0.15 4.57
C ALA A 7 -8.80 0.71 5.00
N GLY A 8 -9.87 0.20 4.42
CA GLY A 8 -11.22 0.43 4.94
C GLY A 8 -11.45 -0.40 6.21
N TYR A 9 -11.18 0.19 7.39
CA TYR A 9 -11.36 -0.50 8.67
C TYR A 9 -12.81 -0.89 8.91
N LEU A 10 -13.05 -2.19 9.25
CA LEU A 10 -14.39 -2.75 9.50
C LEU A 10 -15.41 -2.47 8.37
N SER A 11 -14.97 -2.40 7.14
CA SER A 11 -15.86 -2.19 5.98
C SER A 11 -16.89 -3.31 5.77
N ASP A 12 -16.62 -4.50 6.31
CA ASP A 12 -17.57 -5.61 6.44
C ASP A 12 -17.93 -5.82 7.92
N PRO A 13 -18.94 -5.10 8.45
CA PRO A 13 -19.29 -5.14 9.88
C PRO A 13 -19.85 -6.50 10.31
N TYR A 14 -20.43 -7.29 9.40
CA TYR A 14 -21.01 -8.59 9.72
C TYR A 14 -19.95 -9.64 10.05
N ASN A 15 -18.78 -9.55 9.40
CA ASN A 15 -17.67 -10.48 9.62
C ASN A 15 -16.49 -9.83 10.36
N GLY A 16 -16.61 -8.56 10.76
CA GLY A 16 -15.56 -7.81 11.43
C GLY A 16 -14.29 -7.63 10.59
N ARG A 17 -14.41 -7.62 9.25
CA ARG A 17 -13.26 -7.56 8.34
C ARG A 17 -13.09 -6.19 7.74
N SER A 18 -11.83 -5.83 7.57
CA SER A 18 -11.39 -4.62 6.87
C SER A 18 -11.15 -4.89 5.39
N GLN A 19 -11.09 -3.85 4.59
CA GLN A 19 -10.79 -3.88 3.16
C GLN A 19 -9.36 -3.41 2.94
N THR A 20 -8.58 -4.13 2.15
CA THR A 20 -7.29 -3.65 1.62
C THR A 20 -7.51 -3.02 0.26
N GLY A 21 -6.96 -1.82 0.08
CA GLY A 21 -6.83 -1.15 -1.20
C GLY A 21 -5.39 -0.77 -1.49
N PHE A 22 -4.92 -0.99 -2.71
CA PHE A 22 -3.68 -0.41 -3.18
C PHE A 22 -3.72 -0.19 -4.70
N ILE A 23 -2.86 0.70 -5.16
CA ILE A 23 -2.63 0.95 -6.58
C ILE A 23 -1.17 1.30 -6.82
N PHE A 24 -0.61 0.82 -7.93
CA PHE A 24 0.71 1.18 -8.43
C PHE A 24 0.61 1.87 -9.77
N LEU A 25 1.32 3.00 -9.88
CA LEU A 25 1.45 3.79 -11.09
C LEU A 25 2.87 3.66 -11.65
N TYR A 26 2.96 3.58 -12.97
CA TYR A 26 4.22 3.69 -13.72
C TYR A 26 4.03 4.68 -14.86
N GLY A 27 4.86 5.73 -14.91
CA GLY A 27 4.69 6.80 -15.91
C GLY A 27 3.35 7.55 -15.79
N GLY A 28 2.77 7.65 -14.59
CA GLY A 28 1.47 8.30 -14.35
C GLY A 28 0.24 7.47 -14.70
N THR A 29 0.41 6.20 -15.05
CA THR A 29 -0.69 5.30 -15.42
C THR A 29 -0.76 4.10 -14.48
N ALA A 30 -1.96 3.67 -14.11
CA ALA A 30 -2.19 2.49 -13.27
C ALA A 30 -1.71 1.21 -13.97
N ILE A 31 -0.86 0.44 -13.29
CA ILE A 31 -0.34 -0.84 -13.79
C ILE A 31 -0.75 -2.03 -12.92
N SER A 32 -1.06 -1.81 -11.65
CA SER A 32 -1.60 -2.84 -10.75
C SER A 32 -2.45 -2.21 -9.67
N TRP A 33 -3.53 -2.88 -9.27
CA TRP A 33 -4.41 -2.42 -8.19
C TRP A 33 -5.10 -3.61 -7.53
N LYS A 34 -5.59 -3.39 -6.31
CA LYS A 34 -6.36 -4.38 -5.56
C LYS A 34 -7.43 -3.71 -4.71
N SER A 35 -8.58 -4.37 -4.62
CA SER A 35 -9.63 -4.10 -3.66
C SER A 35 -10.11 -5.46 -3.13
N SER A 36 -9.74 -5.82 -1.89
CA SER A 36 -10.09 -7.13 -1.34
C SER A 36 -10.28 -7.12 0.16
N LYS A 37 -11.20 -7.96 0.65
CA LYS A 37 -11.38 -8.19 2.08
C LYS A 37 -10.12 -8.80 2.69
N GLN A 38 -9.72 -8.29 3.85
CA GLN A 38 -8.64 -8.85 4.62
C GLN A 38 -9.03 -10.23 5.18
N THR A 39 -8.10 -11.15 5.18
CA THR A 39 -8.31 -12.50 5.75
C THR A 39 -8.25 -12.50 7.28
N LEU A 40 -7.54 -11.53 7.87
CA LEU A 40 -7.43 -11.34 9.31
C LEU A 40 -8.50 -10.36 9.80
N VAL A 41 -9.04 -10.62 10.99
CA VAL A 41 -9.80 -9.63 11.74
C VAL A 41 -8.81 -8.74 12.47
N THR A 42 -8.76 -7.47 12.09
CA THR A 42 -7.87 -6.47 12.68
C THR A 42 -8.57 -5.75 13.83
N THR A 43 -7.84 -5.48 14.90
CA THR A 43 -8.41 -4.92 16.15
C THR A 43 -8.33 -3.40 16.23
N SER A 44 -7.76 -2.75 15.21
CA SER A 44 -7.67 -1.29 15.10
C SER A 44 -7.46 -0.86 13.66
N THR A 45 -7.72 0.41 13.35
CA THR A 45 -7.43 1.03 12.06
C THR A 45 -5.95 0.86 11.70
N ASN A 46 -5.05 1.16 12.63
CA ASN A 46 -3.61 0.99 12.41
C ASN A 46 -3.21 -0.44 12.01
N HIS A 47 -3.84 -1.46 12.63
CA HIS A 47 -3.57 -2.85 12.25
C HIS A 47 -4.07 -3.19 10.85
N SER A 48 -5.20 -2.62 10.42
CA SER A 48 -5.69 -2.81 9.04
C SER A 48 -4.78 -2.15 8.02
N GLU A 49 -4.21 -0.97 8.33
CA GLU A 49 -3.24 -0.31 7.48
C GLU A 49 -1.94 -1.11 7.34
N ILE A 50 -1.43 -1.67 8.43
CA ILE A 50 -0.26 -2.57 8.38
C ILE A 50 -0.51 -3.76 7.45
N VAL A 51 -1.70 -4.35 7.49
CA VAL A 51 -2.06 -5.45 6.59
C VAL A 51 -2.13 -4.99 5.14
N ALA A 52 -2.73 -3.82 4.87
CA ALA A 52 -2.81 -3.27 3.53
C ALA A 52 -1.42 -2.94 2.97
N LEU A 53 -0.58 -2.28 3.75
CA LEU A 53 0.80 -1.94 3.39
C LEU A 53 1.65 -3.21 3.14
N TYR A 54 1.48 -4.27 3.95
CA TYR A 54 2.15 -5.55 3.71
C TYR A 54 1.76 -6.15 2.35
N GLU A 55 0.47 -6.15 2.00
CA GLU A 55 0.00 -6.67 0.71
C GLU A 55 0.52 -5.81 -0.46
N ALA A 56 0.47 -4.48 -0.32
CA ALA A 56 1.04 -3.56 -1.29
C ALA A 56 2.56 -3.76 -1.47
N SER A 57 3.30 -3.97 -0.37
CA SER A 57 4.75 -4.21 -0.43
C SER A 57 5.11 -5.49 -1.17
N ARG A 58 4.33 -6.55 -1.01
CA ARG A 58 4.52 -7.80 -1.76
C ARG A 58 4.31 -7.60 -3.27
N GLU A 59 3.25 -6.89 -3.63
CA GLU A 59 2.98 -6.52 -5.02
C GLU A 59 4.10 -5.65 -5.59
N CYS A 60 4.58 -4.67 -4.81
CA CYS A 60 5.68 -3.81 -5.19
C CYS A 60 6.95 -4.61 -5.56
N VAL A 61 7.34 -5.56 -4.73
CA VAL A 61 8.52 -6.41 -4.99
C VAL A 61 8.35 -7.21 -6.27
N TRP A 62 7.16 -7.76 -6.50
CA TRP A 62 6.87 -8.50 -7.73
C TRP A 62 6.95 -7.59 -8.97
N LEU A 63 6.30 -6.42 -8.93
CA LEU A 63 6.33 -5.42 -10.01
C LEU A 63 7.76 -4.96 -10.31
N ARG A 64 8.56 -4.67 -9.29
CA ARG A 64 9.97 -4.28 -9.46
C ARG A 64 10.77 -5.35 -10.19
N ARG A 65 10.60 -6.61 -9.80
CA ARG A 65 11.29 -7.75 -10.47
C ARG A 65 10.87 -7.88 -11.93
N MET A 66 9.57 -7.79 -12.21
CA MET A 66 9.02 -7.87 -13.55
C MET A 66 9.52 -6.72 -14.42
N ILE A 67 9.43 -5.47 -13.95
CA ILE A 67 9.87 -4.29 -14.69
C ILE A 67 11.40 -4.36 -14.96
N ASN A 68 12.18 -4.72 -13.94
CA ASN A 68 13.64 -4.87 -14.10
C ASN A 68 13.99 -5.95 -15.13
N HIS A 69 13.28 -7.07 -15.13
CA HIS A 69 13.49 -8.11 -16.13
C HIS A 69 13.19 -7.61 -17.55
N ILE A 70 12.10 -6.88 -17.75
CA ILE A 70 11.74 -6.28 -19.06
C ILE A 70 12.80 -5.26 -19.49
N GLN A 71 13.21 -4.37 -18.59
CA GLN A 71 14.20 -3.33 -18.90
C GLN A 71 15.56 -3.92 -19.27
N GLN A 72 16.04 -4.89 -18.51
CA GLN A 72 17.29 -5.60 -18.81
C GLN A 72 17.22 -6.31 -20.16
N SER A 73 16.13 -7.00 -20.45
CA SER A 73 15.91 -7.69 -21.72
C SER A 73 15.84 -6.72 -22.92
N SER A 74 15.46 -5.46 -22.67
CA SER A 74 15.37 -4.39 -23.67
C SER A 74 16.64 -3.52 -23.75
N GLY A 75 17.69 -3.84 -23.01
CA GLY A 75 18.92 -3.05 -22.95
C GLY A 75 18.77 -1.70 -22.22
N ILE A 76 17.70 -1.52 -21.45
CA ILE A 76 17.42 -0.36 -20.61
C ILE A 76 17.89 -0.70 -19.20
N GLY A 77 18.51 0.25 -18.50
CA GLY A 77 19.00 0.03 -17.14
C GLY A 77 17.89 -0.33 -16.14
N SER A 78 18.27 -0.97 -15.03
CA SER A 78 17.34 -1.37 -13.95
C SER A 78 16.86 -0.21 -13.11
N ILE A 79 15.71 -0.40 -12.41
CA ILE A 79 15.24 0.52 -11.37
C ILE A 79 16.13 0.35 -10.13
N GLU A 80 17.00 1.31 -9.88
CA GLU A 80 17.89 1.31 -8.70
C GLU A 80 17.26 2.05 -7.51
N SER A 81 16.46 3.10 -7.79
CA SER A 81 15.82 3.89 -6.74
C SER A 81 14.72 3.11 -5.99
N PRO A 82 14.53 3.39 -4.68
CA PRO A 82 13.40 2.84 -3.93
C PRO A 82 12.06 3.20 -4.58
N THR A 83 11.10 2.28 -4.52
CA THR A 83 9.71 2.60 -4.90
C THR A 83 9.05 3.34 -3.75
N ILE A 84 8.47 4.51 -4.03
CA ILE A 84 7.68 5.24 -3.05
C ILE A 84 6.32 4.56 -2.90
N ILE A 85 5.91 4.29 -1.65
CA ILE A 85 4.56 3.86 -1.28
C ILE A 85 3.99 4.91 -0.35
N TYR A 86 2.88 5.53 -0.75
CA TYR A 86 2.17 6.53 0.03
C TYR A 86 1.15 5.87 0.96
N GLU A 87 1.15 6.31 2.22
CA GLU A 87 0.27 5.87 3.32
C GLU A 87 -0.23 7.12 4.04
N ASP A 88 -1.49 7.17 4.47
CA ASP A 88 -2.04 8.34 5.17
C ASP A 88 -2.09 8.18 6.70
N ASN A 89 -1.92 6.96 7.21
CA ASN A 89 -1.93 6.68 8.64
C ASN A 89 -0.54 6.90 9.27
N SER A 90 -0.37 8.02 9.97
CA SER A 90 0.90 8.36 10.63
C SER A 90 1.35 7.34 11.67
N ALA A 91 0.43 6.67 12.37
CA ALA A 91 0.79 5.64 13.35
C ALA A 91 1.36 4.38 12.66
N CYS A 92 0.82 4.01 11.50
CA CYS A 92 1.35 2.95 10.67
C CYS A 92 2.78 3.28 10.23
N ILE A 93 3.01 4.48 9.69
CA ILE A 93 4.32 4.95 9.23
C ILE A 93 5.35 4.91 10.37
N THR A 94 5.01 5.48 11.53
CA THR A 94 5.90 5.48 12.71
C THR A 94 6.27 4.06 13.15
N GLN A 95 5.32 3.11 13.10
CA GLN A 95 5.60 1.71 13.41
C GLN A 95 6.50 1.05 12.36
N MET A 96 6.34 1.41 11.09
CA MET A 96 7.23 0.92 10.02
C MET A 96 8.67 1.42 10.19
N GLU A 97 8.84 2.70 10.57
CA GLU A 97 10.16 3.28 10.80
C GLU A 97 10.87 2.66 12.00
N THR A 98 10.14 2.45 13.10
CA THR A 98 10.73 1.93 14.34
C THR A 98 10.89 0.41 14.34
N GLY A 99 10.11 -0.33 13.53
CA GLY A 99 10.06 -1.79 13.55
C GLY A 99 9.56 -2.38 14.88
N TYR A 100 8.95 -1.57 15.75
CA TYR A 100 8.59 -1.96 17.10
C TYR A 100 7.09 -2.16 17.28
N ILE A 101 6.71 -3.32 17.83
CA ILE A 101 5.32 -3.62 18.22
C ILE A 101 5.22 -3.61 19.74
N LYS A 102 4.47 -2.65 20.26
CA LYS A 102 4.33 -2.38 21.71
C LYS A 102 3.54 -3.43 22.49
N SER A 103 2.99 -4.48 21.86
CA SER A 103 2.03 -5.38 22.51
C SER A 103 2.18 -6.85 22.08
N ASN A 104 2.14 -7.76 23.07
CA ASN A 104 2.06 -9.21 22.87
C ASN A 104 0.77 -9.69 22.16
N ILE A 105 -0.24 -8.81 22.01
CA ILE A 105 -1.55 -9.11 21.41
C ILE A 105 -1.46 -9.18 19.87
N THR A 106 -0.37 -8.71 19.29
CA THR A 106 -0.21 -8.52 17.84
C THR A 106 0.69 -9.56 17.17
N LYS A 107 0.89 -10.74 17.77
CA LYS A 107 1.75 -11.79 17.20
C LYS A 107 1.42 -12.17 15.76
N HIS A 108 0.14 -12.13 15.38
CA HIS A 108 -0.31 -12.45 14.01
C HIS A 108 -0.02 -11.33 13.00
N ILE A 109 0.22 -10.11 13.46
CA ILE A 109 0.51 -8.94 12.62
C ILE A 109 2.02 -8.70 12.51
N SER A 110 2.80 -9.22 13.47
CA SER A 110 4.26 -9.03 13.52
C SER A 110 4.98 -9.35 12.20
N PRO A 111 4.75 -10.49 11.53
CA PRO A 111 5.43 -10.77 10.27
C PRO A 111 5.04 -9.77 9.15
N LYS A 112 3.81 -9.24 9.21
CA LYS A 112 3.32 -8.26 8.24
C LYS A 112 3.90 -6.87 8.47
N LEU A 113 4.27 -6.54 9.70
CA LEU A 113 4.99 -5.33 10.03
C LEU A 113 6.46 -5.43 9.62
N PHE A 114 7.13 -6.52 9.96
CA PHE A 114 8.57 -6.67 9.74
C PHE A 114 8.92 -6.71 8.24
N TYR A 115 8.09 -7.30 7.40
CA TYR A 115 8.38 -7.41 5.98
C TYR A 115 8.53 -6.04 5.28
N PRO A 116 7.57 -5.09 5.35
CA PRO A 116 7.76 -3.75 4.79
C PRO A 116 8.90 -2.97 5.45
N HIS A 117 9.08 -3.13 6.78
CA HIS A 117 10.19 -2.51 7.51
C HIS A 117 11.55 -2.94 6.95
N GLU A 118 11.77 -4.25 6.71
CA GLU A 118 12.99 -4.76 6.11
C GLU A 118 13.21 -4.25 4.69
N LEU A 119 12.16 -4.22 3.86
CA LEU A 119 12.24 -3.67 2.51
C LEU A 119 12.66 -2.20 2.51
N GLN A 120 12.12 -1.41 3.45
CA GLN A 120 12.50 0.00 3.60
C GLN A 120 13.95 0.13 4.06
N LYS A 121 14.38 -0.66 5.03
CA LYS A 121 15.76 -0.69 5.52
C LYS A 121 16.76 -1.09 4.42
N ASN A 122 16.36 -2.00 3.53
CA ASN A 122 17.17 -2.45 2.40
C ASN A 122 17.13 -1.46 1.21
N GLY A 123 16.35 -0.37 1.28
CA GLY A 123 16.23 0.61 0.20
C GLY A 123 15.43 0.13 -1.01
N GLU A 124 14.63 -0.91 -0.87
CA GLU A 124 13.75 -1.40 -1.93
C GLU A 124 12.48 -0.57 -2.07
N ILE A 125 11.92 -0.13 -0.93
CA ILE A 125 10.78 0.77 -0.87
C ILE A 125 11.08 1.97 0.04
N ASN A 126 10.28 3.03 -0.11
CA ASN A 126 10.29 4.18 0.79
C ASN A 126 8.83 4.53 1.10
N ILE A 127 8.43 4.39 2.37
CA ILE A 127 7.07 4.67 2.81
C ILE A 127 7.00 6.13 3.21
N LEU A 128 6.14 6.89 2.54
CA LEU A 128 5.97 8.33 2.77
C LEU A 128 4.53 8.65 3.13
N GLN A 129 4.38 9.64 4.01
CA GLN A 129 3.07 10.13 4.38
C GLN A 129 2.42 10.91 3.22
N THR A 130 1.14 10.65 2.96
CA THR A 130 0.28 11.48 2.13
C THR A 130 -0.89 12.03 2.94
N LYS A 131 -1.59 13.03 2.40
CA LYS A 131 -2.88 13.45 2.97
C LYS A 131 -3.96 12.47 2.52
N SER A 132 -4.95 12.20 3.38
CA SER A 132 -6.07 11.31 3.02
C SER A 132 -6.84 11.80 1.78
N CYS A 133 -6.95 13.12 1.56
CA CYS A 133 -7.58 13.67 0.35
C CYS A 133 -6.78 13.45 -0.94
N ASP A 134 -5.54 13.00 -0.84
CA ASP A 134 -4.63 12.77 -1.97
C ASP A 134 -4.27 11.28 -2.13
N ASN A 135 -4.84 10.39 -1.27
CA ASN A 135 -4.57 8.96 -1.31
C ASN A 135 -5.41 8.26 -2.37
N LEU A 136 -4.82 7.96 -3.51
CA LEU A 136 -5.50 7.29 -4.63
C LEU A 136 -6.01 5.89 -4.30
N ALA A 137 -5.50 5.25 -3.26
CA ALA A 137 -5.96 3.94 -2.81
C ALA A 137 -7.38 3.97 -2.20
N ASP A 138 -7.90 5.15 -1.82
CA ASP A 138 -9.28 5.35 -1.37
C ASP A 138 -10.32 4.89 -2.40
N LEU A 139 -9.98 4.93 -3.72
CA LEU A 139 -10.82 4.35 -4.77
C LEU A 139 -11.20 2.88 -4.54
N PHE A 140 -10.41 2.16 -3.78
CA PHE A 140 -10.51 0.70 -3.61
C PHE A 140 -11.02 0.30 -2.22
N THR A 141 -11.24 1.26 -1.31
CA THR A 141 -11.59 1.01 0.10
C THR A 141 -12.81 1.77 0.58
N LYS A 142 -13.14 2.90 -0.08
CA LYS A 142 -14.16 3.84 0.37
C LYS A 142 -15.16 4.19 -0.73
N SER A 143 -16.37 4.51 -0.33
CA SER A 143 -17.34 5.16 -1.22
C SER A 143 -17.00 6.65 -1.30
N LEU A 144 -16.66 7.15 -2.49
CA LEU A 144 -16.20 8.53 -2.69
C LEU A 144 -17.29 9.42 -3.29
N PRO A 145 -17.37 10.71 -2.88
CA PRO A 145 -18.18 11.70 -3.56
C PRO A 145 -17.79 11.84 -5.04
N GLY A 146 -18.77 12.10 -5.93
CA GLY A 146 -18.56 12.13 -7.37
C GLY A 146 -17.36 12.99 -7.85
N PRO A 147 -17.21 14.25 -7.41
CA PRO A 147 -16.06 15.06 -7.81
C PRO A 147 -14.70 14.46 -7.38
N MET A 148 -14.62 13.90 -6.17
CA MET A 148 -13.39 13.27 -5.68
C MET A 148 -13.08 12.00 -6.46
N PHE A 149 -14.10 11.16 -6.71
CA PHE A 149 -13.96 9.98 -7.53
C PHE A 149 -13.41 10.32 -8.93
N GLN A 150 -13.97 11.34 -9.60
CA GLN A 150 -13.50 11.78 -10.92
C GLN A 150 -12.05 12.27 -10.89
N ASN A 151 -11.66 13.04 -9.87
CA ASN A 151 -10.28 13.50 -9.71
C ASN A 151 -9.31 12.32 -9.53
N PHE A 152 -9.69 11.33 -8.73
CA PHE A 152 -8.84 10.15 -8.52
C PHE A 152 -8.76 9.27 -9.75
N VAL A 153 -9.87 9.07 -10.47
CA VAL A 153 -9.88 8.36 -11.77
C VAL A 153 -8.93 9.03 -12.76
N HIS A 154 -8.95 10.36 -12.83
CA HIS A 154 -8.00 11.11 -13.66
C HIS A 154 -6.55 10.96 -13.14
N GLY A 155 -6.35 10.99 -11.82
CA GLY A 155 -5.04 10.83 -11.16
C GLY A 155 -4.38 9.48 -11.41
N ILE A 156 -5.14 8.43 -11.71
CA ILE A 156 -4.61 7.11 -12.07
C ILE A 156 -4.39 6.92 -13.59
N GLY A 157 -4.50 7.99 -14.36
CA GLY A 157 -4.27 8.00 -15.81
C GLY A 157 -5.44 7.53 -16.65
N MET A 158 -6.65 7.41 -16.08
CA MET A 158 -7.88 7.11 -16.82
C MET A 158 -8.58 8.41 -17.29
N ARG A 159 -9.22 8.35 -18.45
CA ARG A 159 -9.93 9.48 -19.06
C ARG A 159 -11.37 9.13 -19.35
#